data_b400732cc813d692fca362b9cefff0b8
#
_entry.id   b400732cc813d692fca362b9cefff0b8
#
_cell.length_a   1.000
_cell.length_b   1.000
_cell.length_c   1.000
_cell.angle_alpha   90.00
_cell.angle_beta   90.00
_cell.angle_gamma   90.00
#
_symmetry.space_group_name_H-M   'P 1'
#
loop_
_entity.id
_entity.type
_entity.pdbx_description
1 polymer ?
#
loop_
_entity_poly.entity_id
_entity_poly.type
_entity_poly.pdbx_seq_one_letter_code
_entity_poly.pdbx_strand_id
1 'polypeptide(L)'
;DMYPDYTPKQRENAFAKEHGTICIMKIGGKLKSGKPHDGRAPDYDDWALNCDILFWHVPLGCALELSSMGIRVNAESLRRQLEEAGCPQRAELPFHKMLLDGTLPLTMGGGIGQSRLCMLLLGKAHVGEVQVSLWDDDTVAACEKAGIALL
;
A
#
# COMPACT_ATOMS: atom_id res chain seq x y z
N ASP A 1 -22.29 1.28 4.58
CA ASP A 1 -21.44 0.23 4.02
C ASP A 1 -22.00 -0.23 2.67
N MET A 2 -21.46 0.31 1.55
CA MET A 2 -21.96 0.02 0.19
C MET A 2 -21.67 -1.42 -0.26
N TYR A 3 -20.64 -2.06 0.28
CA TYR A 3 -20.23 -3.42 -0.10
C TYR A 3 -19.88 -4.25 1.13
N PRO A 4 -20.86 -4.64 1.99
CA PRO A 4 -20.59 -5.31 3.26
C PRO A 4 -19.91 -6.67 3.09
N ASP A 5 -20.27 -7.41 2.03
CA ASP A 5 -19.78 -8.77 1.78
C ASP A 5 -18.49 -8.84 0.95
N TYR A 6 -17.99 -7.68 0.50
CA TYR A 6 -16.78 -7.65 -0.32
C TYR A 6 -15.53 -7.74 0.55
N THR A 7 -14.51 -8.42 0.03
CA THR A 7 -13.15 -8.33 0.57
C THR A 7 -12.60 -6.90 0.40
N PRO A 8 -11.57 -6.50 1.15
CA PRO A 8 -10.93 -5.20 0.95
C PRO A 8 -10.59 -4.92 -0.52
N LYS A 9 -9.96 -5.87 -1.20
CA LYS A 9 -9.56 -5.72 -2.60
C LYS A 9 -10.75 -5.62 -3.57
N GLN A 10 -11.82 -6.33 -3.31
CA GLN A 10 -13.05 -6.19 -4.10
C GLN A 10 -13.69 -4.81 -3.92
N ARG A 11 -13.66 -4.24 -2.71
CA ARG A 11 -14.14 -2.88 -2.45
C ARG A 11 -13.29 -1.84 -3.19
N GLU A 12 -11.95 -1.95 -3.11
CA GLU A 12 -11.03 -1.09 -3.85
C GLU A 12 -11.35 -1.10 -5.35
N ASN A 13 -11.47 -2.30 -5.93
CA ASN A 13 -11.77 -2.47 -7.35
C ASN A 13 -13.11 -1.86 -7.75
N ALA A 14 -14.15 -2.07 -6.95
CA ALA A 14 -15.48 -1.52 -7.22
C ALA A 14 -15.45 0.02 -7.22
N PHE A 15 -14.87 0.62 -6.19
CA PHE A 15 -14.76 2.07 -6.08
C PHE A 15 -13.86 2.68 -7.14
N ALA A 16 -12.68 2.10 -7.39
CA ALA A 16 -11.78 2.60 -8.42
C ALA A 16 -12.37 2.49 -9.82
N LYS A 17 -13.14 1.44 -10.09
CA LYS A 17 -13.84 1.27 -11.36
C LYS A 17 -14.88 2.36 -11.60
N GLU A 18 -15.61 2.74 -10.55
CA GLU A 18 -16.66 3.75 -10.61
C GLU A 18 -16.08 5.17 -10.71
N HIS A 19 -15.05 5.47 -9.92
CA HIS A 19 -14.53 6.83 -9.74
C HIS A 19 -13.22 7.12 -10.48
N GLY A 20 -12.61 6.12 -11.09
CA GLY A 20 -11.31 6.24 -11.78
C GLY A 20 -10.12 6.30 -10.83
N THR A 21 -10.17 7.15 -9.82
CA THR A 21 -9.11 7.33 -8.81
C THR A 21 -9.73 7.41 -7.43
N ILE A 22 -9.12 6.71 -6.47
CA ILE A 22 -9.55 6.71 -5.07
C ILE A 22 -8.37 6.92 -4.13
N CYS A 23 -8.65 7.48 -2.97
CA CYS A 23 -7.70 7.59 -1.86
C CYS A 23 -8.25 6.78 -0.67
N ILE A 24 -7.48 5.81 -0.21
CA ILE A 24 -7.81 5.02 0.97
C ILE A 24 -7.02 5.57 2.14
N MET A 25 -7.72 5.98 3.18
CA MET A 25 -7.11 6.61 4.37
C MET A 25 -7.27 5.73 5.59
N LYS A 26 -6.44 5.98 6.60
CA LYS A 26 -6.50 5.32 7.92
C LYS A 26 -6.27 3.80 7.84
N ILE A 27 -5.27 3.41 7.05
CA ILE A 27 -4.90 2.01 6.86
C ILE A 27 -4.09 1.53 8.06
N GLY A 28 -4.36 0.31 8.53
CA GLY A 28 -3.72 -0.32 9.69
C GLY A 28 -4.63 -0.41 10.91
N GLY A 29 -5.47 0.60 11.14
CA GLY A 29 -6.47 0.59 12.20
C GLY A 29 -7.63 -0.38 11.93
N LYS A 30 -8.33 -0.80 12.98
CA LYS A 30 -9.46 -1.71 12.87
C LYS A 30 -10.69 -1.02 12.27
N LEU A 31 -11.30 -1.67 11.29
CA LEU A 31 -12.60 -1.32 10.76
C LEU A 31 -13.74 -1.71 11.73
N LYS A 32 -14.98 -1.35 11.41
CA LYS A 32 -16.17 -1.77 12.18
C LYS A 32 -16.30 -3.30 12.29
N SER A 33 -15.74 -4.05 11.35
CA SER A 33 -15.66 -5.52 11.38
C SER A 33 -14.67 -6.09 12.42
N GLY A 34 -13.88 -5.24 13.08
CA GLY A 34 -12.81 -5.63 14.00
C GLY A 34 -11.50 -6.04 13.31
N LYS A 35 -11.48 -6.07 11.96
CA LYS A 35 -10.29 -6.36 11.16
C LYS A 35 -9.77 -5.10 10.48
N PRO A 36 -8.45 -4.96 10.24
CA PRO A 36 -7.93 -3.85 9.45
C PRO A 36 -8.35 -3.99 7.99
N HIS A 37 -8.31 -2.87 7.24
CA HIS A 37 -8.51 -2.89 5.78
C HIS A 37 -7.38 -3.68 5.11
N ASP A 38 -6.15 -3.33 5.47
CA ASP A 38 -4.92 -4.00 5.02
C ASP A 38 -3.87 -3.98 6.14
N GLY A 39 -2.81 -4.79 6.00
CA GLY A 39 -1.68 -4.81 6.91
C GLY A 39 -0.84 -3.54 6.78
N ARG A 40 -0.52 -2.93 7.92
CA ARG A 40 0.40 -1.79 7.96
C ARG A 40 1.33 -1.96 9.16
N ALA A 41 2.64 -1.77 8.96
CA ALA A 41 3.61 -1.82 10.03
C ALA A 41 3.27 -0.79 11.13
N PRO A 42 3.32 -1.17 12.43
CA PRO A 42 2.95 -0.27 13.51
C PRO A 42 4.00 0.83 13.78
N ASP A 43 5.17 0.70 13.22
CA ASP A 43 6.35 1.51 13.44
C ASP A 43 6.79 2.32 12.20
N TYR A 44 5.87 2.57 11.30
CA TYR A 44 6.10 3.33 10.07
C TYR A 44 5.20 4.56 9.99
N ASP A 45 3.99 4.43 9.44
CA ASP A 45 3.02 5.53 9.38
C ASP A 45 2.11 5.57 10.62
N ASP A 46 1.68 6.76 11.01
CA ASP A 46 0.51 6.90 11.89
C ASP A 46 -0.73 6.40 11.13
N TRP A 47 -1.38 5.37 11.65
CA TRP A 47 -2.54 4.75 11.01
C TRP A 47 -3.75 5.69 10.87
N ALA A 48 -3.80 6.77 11.65
CA ALA A 48 -4.83 7.79 11.51
C ALA A 48 -4.51 8.82 10.41
N LEU A 49 -3.24 8.89 9.95
CA LEU A 49 -2.71 9.96 9.11
C LEU A 49 -1.95 9.42 7.88
N ASN A 50 -2.36 8.28 7.36
CA ASN A 50 -1.81 7.71 6.14
C ASN A 50 -2.86 7.64 5.02
N CYS A 51 -2.38 7.43 3.80
CA CYS A 51 -3.21 7.35 2.62
C CYS A 51 -2.49 6.58 1.52
N ASP A 52 -3.23 5.72 0.81
CA ASP A 52 -2.80 5.11 -0.44
C ASP A 52 -3.69 5.63 -1.58
N ILE A 53 -3.06 5.96 -2.71
CA ILE A 53 -3.76 6.44 -3.91
C ILE A 53 -3.77 5.32 -4.96
N LEU A 54 -4.97 4.92 -5.35
CA LEU A 54 -5.21 3.86 -6.32
C LEU A 54 -5.93 4.41 -7.55
N PHE A 55 -5.53 3.92 -8.71
CA PHE A 55 -6.15 4.23 -10.00
C PHE A 55 -6.78 2.99 -10.60
N TRP A 56 -7.91 3.17 -11.29
CA TRP A 56 -8.45 2.10 -12.10
C TRP A 56 -7.56 1.84 -13.31
N HIS A 57 -6.97 0.66 -13.38
CA HIS A 57 -6.10 0.25 -14.47
C HIS A 57 -6.88 -0.59 -15.47
N VAL A 58 -7.20 0.02 -16.61
CA VAL A 58 -8.08 -0.59 -17.63
C VAL A 58 -7.54 -1.92 -18.17
N PRO A 59 -6.26 -2.04 -18.56
CA PRO A 59 -5.72 -3.29 -19.10
C PRO A 59 -5.84 -4.48 -18.15
N LEU A 60 -5.71 -4.25 -16.84
CA LEU A 60 -5.80 -5.31 -15.82
C LEU A 60 -7.21 -5.45 -15.22
N GLY A 61 -8.11 -4.49 -15.46
CA GLY A 61 -9.45 -4.48 -14.88
C GLY A 61 -9.43 -4.46 -13.34
N CYS A 62 -8.46 -3.78 -12.73
CA CYS A 62 -8.31 -3.71 -11.27
C CYS A 62 -7.80 -2.34 -10.81
N ALA A 63 -7.93 -2.09 -9.50
CA ALA A 63 -7.29 -0.95 -8.85
C ALA A 63 -5.79 -1.19 -8.73
N LEU A 64 -5.00 -0.23 -9.20
CA LEU A 64 -3.55 -0.22 -9.12
C LEU A 64 -3.11 0.87 -8.13
N GLU A 65 -2.49 0.46 -7.03
CA GLU A 65 -1.89 1.38 -6.08
C GLU A 65 -0.63 2.01 -6.70
N LEU A 66 -0.62 3.33 -6.82
CA LEU A 66 0.52 4.08 -7.35
C LEU A 66 1.35 4.75 -6.27
N SER A 67 0.72 5.20 -5.21
CA SER A 67 1.38 5.98 -4.17
C SER A 67 0.87 5.59 -2.80
N SER A 68 1.79 5.50 -1.86
CA SER A 68 1.51 5.34 -0.44
C SER A 68 2.23 6.46 0.32
N MET A 69 1.53 7.12 1.25
CA MET A 69 2.06 8.27 1.97
C MET A 69 1.47 8.37 3.37
N GLY A 70 2.17 9.08 4.25
CA GLY A 70 1.68 9.32 5.61
C GLY A 70 2.56 10.24 6.43
N ILE A 71 1.98 10.75 7.50
CA ILE A 71 2.74 11.26 8.63
C ILE A 71 3.34 10.05 9.34
N ARG A 72 4.65 10.09 9.60
CA ARG A 72 5.30 8.99 10.32
C ARG A 72 4.88 8.98 11.78
N VAL A 73 5.02 7.83 12.43
CA VAL A 73 4.69 7.70 13.86
C VAL A 73 5.47 8.72 14.70
N ASN A 74 4.79 9.26 15.69
CA ASN A 74 5.38 9.97 16.83
C ASN A 74 5.40 9.07 18.05
N ALA A 75 5.93 9.55 19.18
CA ALA A 75 6.03 8.74 20.41
C ALA A 75 4.67 8.21 20.91
N GLU A 76 3.60 8.96 20.74
CA GLU A 76 2.25 8.58 21.18
C GLU A 76 1.66 7.52 20.25
N SER A 77 1.64 7.79 18.93
CA SER A 77 1.09 6.86 17.96
C SER A 77 1.90 5.57 17.88
N LEU A 78 3.23 5.64 18.03
CA LEU A 78 4.08 4.45 18.10
C LEU A 78 3.68 3.53 19.26
N ARG A 79 3.58 4.06 20.51
CA ARG A 79 3.16 3.24 21.66
C ARG A 79 1.81 2.57 21.41
N ARG A 80 0.82 3.37 21.03
CA ARG A 80 -0.54 2.86 20.74
C ARG A 80 -0.52 1.76 19.69
N GLN A 81 0.16 1.98 18.56
CA GLN A 81 0.18 1.04 17.45
C GLN A 81 0.96 -0.25 17.75
N LEU A 82 2.04 -0.19 18.53
CA LEU A 82 2.75 -1.38 18.99
C LEU A 82 1.88 -2.26 19.90
N GLU A 83 1.09 -1.63 20.78
CA GLU A 83 0.12 -2.34 21.63
C GLU A 83 -1.00 -2.98 20.79
N GLU A 84 -1.62 -2.22 19.88
CA GLU A 84 -2.68 -2.71 18.99
C GLU A 84 -2.22 -3.85 18.08
N ALA A 85 -0.95 -3.82 17.65
CA ALA A 85 -0.33 -4.86 16.83
C ALA A 85 0.18 -6.06 17.67
N GLY A 86 0.09 -6.02 19.00
CA GLY A 86 0.54 -7.09 19.89
C GLY A 86 2.07 -7.28 19.93
N CYS A 87 2.84 -6.21 19.67
CA CYS A 87 4.29 -6.26 19.67
C CYS A 87 4.95 -5.13 20.51
N PRO A 88 4.50 -4.88 21.77
CA PRO A 88 5.02 -3.80 22.60
C PRO A 88 6.52 -3.91 22.90
N GLN A 89 7.08 -5.12 22.87
CA GLN A 89 8.52 -5.37 23.06
C GLN A 89 9.41 -4.68 22.04
N ARG A 90 8.89 -4.30 20.85
CA ARG A 90 9.63 -3.54 19.85
C ARG A 90 10.02 -2.15 20.33
N ALA A 91 9.36 -1.60 21.35
CA ALA A 91 9.72 -0.34 21.97
C ALA A 91 11.19 -0.30 22.47
N GLU A 92 11.78 -1.47 22.75
CA GLU A 92 13.16 -1.63 23.17
C GLU A 92 14.20 -1.55 22.04
N LEU A 93 13.77 -1.59 20.79
CA LEU A 93 14.68 -1.50 19.63
C LEU A 93 15.27 -0.09 19.49
N PRO A 94 16.50 0.06 18.96
CA PRO A 94 17.20 1.34 18.92
C PRO A 94 16.40 2.50 18.30
N PHE A 95 15.81 2.29 17.12
CA PHE A 95 15.00 3.30 16.44
C PHE A 95 13.80 3.73 17.31
N HIS A 96 13.08 2.75 17.89
CA HIS A 96 11.88 2.99 18.68
C HIS A 96 12.22 3.79 19.95
N LYS A 97 13.31 3.43 20.64
CA LYS A 97 13.80 4.20 21.80
C LYS A 97 14.09 5.64 21.43
N MET A 98 14.84 5.88 20.37
CA MET A 98 15.18 7.23 19.92
C MET A 98 13.95 8.07 19.58
N LEU A 99 12.93 7.45 19.00
CA LEU A 99 11.66 8.13 18.70
C LEU A 99 10.86 8.41 19.99
N LEU A 100 10.79 7.43 20.89
CA LEU A 100 10.07 7.54 22.16
C LEU A 100 10.69 8.59 23.10
N ASP A 101 12.01 8.75 23.05
CA ASP A 101 12.79 9.71 23.82
C ASP A 101 12.83 11.11 23.17
N GLY A 102 12.23 11.28 21.99
CA GLY A 102 12.20 12.55 21.28
C GLY A 102 13.53 12.95 20.65
N THR A 103 14.47 12.03 20.49
CA THR A 103 15.79 12.29 19.88
C THR A 103 15.69 12.40 18.34
N LEU A 104 14.68 11.76 17.74
CA LEU A 104 14.44 11.81 16.31
C LEU A 104 13.46 12.92 15.94
N PRO A 105 13.67 13.60 14.80
CA PRO A 105 12.70 14.57 14.29
C PRO A 105 11.41 13.88 13.86
N LEU A 106 10.30 14.60 13.97
CA LEU A 106 9.03 14.20 13.34
C LEU A 106 9.15 14.33 11.84
N THR A 107 8.64 13.34 11.12
CA THR A 107 8.77 13.25 9.66
C THR A 107 7.44 12.89 9.01
N MET A 108 7.34 13.17 7.72
CA MET A 108 6.32 12.66 6.83
C MET A 108 6.99 12.18 5.53
N GLY A 109 6.32 11.35 4.79
CA GLY A 109 6.87 10.90 3.52
C GLY A 109 5.87 10.11 2.72
N GLY A 110 6.25 9.86 1.48
CA GLY A 110 5.50 9.05 0.56
C GLY A 110 6.38 8.55 -0.56
N GLY A 111 5.90 7.54 -1.26
CA GLY A 111 6.54 6.98 -2.42
C GLY A 111 5.58 6.86 -3.57
N ILE A 112 6.06 7.11 -4.79
CA ILE A 112 5.36 6.81 -6.02
C ILE A 112 6.05 5.63 -6.67
N GLY A 113 5.29 4.57 -6.95
CA GLY A 113 5.80 3.39 -7.66
C GLY A 113 6.13 3.74 -9.11
N GLN A 114 7.41 3.97 -9.43
CA GLN A 114 7.84 4.39 -10.76
C GLN A 114 7.35 3.45 -11.87
N SER A 115 7.58 2.15 -11.72
CA SER A 115 7.15 1.17 -12.70
C SER A 115 5.62 1.08 -12.81
N ARG A 116 4.89 1.16 -11.69
CA ARG A 116 3.42 1.18 -11.70
C ARG A 116 2.88 2.45 -12.38
N LEU A 117 3.52 3.59 -12.17
CA LEU A 117 3.16 4.83 -12.86
C LEU A 117 3.38 4.69 -14.39
N CYS A 118 4.51 4.12 -14.81
CA CYS A 118 4.77 3.84 -16.22
C CYS A 118 3.74 2.86 -16.80
N MET A 119 3.39 1.79 -16.08
CA MET A 119 2.34 0.85 -16.49
C MET A 119 1.00 1.57 -16.69
N LEU A 120 0.61 2.44 -15.77
CA LEU A 120 -0.64 3.19 -15.85
C LEU A 120 -0.65 4.11 -17.07
N LEU A 121 0.39 4.94 -17.23
CA LEU A 121 0.47 5.95 -18.28
C LEU A 121 0.59 5.33 -19.69
N LEU A 122 1.28 4.20 -19.81
CA LEU A 122 1.50 3.50 -21.07
C LEU A 122 0.46 2.39 -21.35
N GLY A 123 -0.47 2.16 -20.43
CA GLY A 123 -1.48 1.13 -20.55
C GLY A 123 -0.91 -0.29 -20.59
N LYS A 124 0.13 -0.57 -19.77
CA LYS A 124 0.86 -1.83 -19.77
C LYS A 124 0.29 -2.83 -18.76
N ALA A 125 0.23 -4.10 -19.15
CA ALA A 125 -0.38 -5.16 -18.34
C ALA A 125 0.63 -5.83 -17.38
N HIS A 126 1.91 -5.79 -17.67
CA HIS A 126 2.96 -6.40 -16.84
C HIS A 126 4.11 -5.41 -16.55
N VAL A 127 4.66 -5.49 -15.34
CA VAL A 127 5.77 -4.61 -14.94
C VAL A 127 7.03 -4.81 -15.79
N GLY A 128 7.24 -6.00 -16.34
CA GLY A 128 8.33 -6.33 -17.24
C GLY A 128 8.28 -5.59 -18.59
N GLU A 129 7.16 -4.98 -18.94
CA GLU A 129 7.07 -4.11 -20.15
C GLU A 129 7.65 -2.70 -19.92
N VAL A 130 7.94 -2.34 -18.66
CA VAL A 130 8.44 -1.01 -18.27
C VAL A 130 9.70 -1.07 -17.39
N GLN A 131 10.10 -2.27 -16.99
CA GLN A 131 11.25 -2.51 -16.12
C GLN A 131 11.93 -3.80 -16.50
N VAL A 132 13.23 -3.75 -16.79
CA VAL A 132 14.06 -4.95 -16.99
C VAL A 132 14.20 -5.71 -15.68
N SER A 133 14.00 -7.02 -15.70
CA SER A 133 14.18 -7.91 -14.56
C SER A 133 14.44 -9.35 -15.02
N LEU A 134 14.71 -10.22 -14.08
CA LEU A 134 14.74 -11.66 -14.30
C LEU A 134 13.37 -12.24 -13.97
N TRP A 135 12.82 -12.96 -14.91
CA TRP A 135 11.50 -13.60 -14.79
C TRP A 135 11.68 -15.11 -14.86
N ASP A 136 10.86 -15.84 -14.15
CA ASP A 136 10.80 -17.30 -14.26
C ASP A 136 10.17 -17.72 -15.59
N ASP A 137 10.46 -18.96 -16.02
CA ASP A 137 10.02 -19.48 -17.31
C ASP A 137 8.49 -19.48 -17.46
N ASP A 138 7.74 -19.73 -16.39
CA ASP A 138 6.27 -19.74 -16.43
C ASP A 138 5.73 -18.32 -16.66
N THR A 139 6.32 -17.31 -16.04
CA THR A 139 5.97 -15.90 -16.27
C THR A 139 6.29 -15.49 -17.72
N VAL A 140 7.45 -15.85 -18.23
CA VAL A 140 7.83 -15.56 -19.63
C VAL A 140 6.84 -16.21 -20.60
N ALA A 141 6.55 -17.50 -20.43
CA ALA A 141 5.61 -18.22 -21.29
C ALA A 141 4.18 -17.64 -21.22
N ALA A 142 3.74 -17.22 -20.03
CA ALA A 142 2.43 -16.58 -19.85
C ALA A 142 2.35 -15.22 -20.55
N CYS A 143 3.41 -14.41 -20.45
CA CYS A 143 3.51 -13.13 -21.13
C CYS A 143 3.52 -13.28 -22.65
N GLU A 144 4.33 -14.19 -23.19
CA GLU A 144 4.37 -14.51 -24.62
C GLU A 144 3.00 -14.92 -25.14
N LYS A 145 2.33 -15.84 -24.44
CA LYS A 145 0.97 -16.30 -24.80
C LYS A 145 -0.05 -15.16 -24.79
N ALA A 146 0.13 -14.17 -23.92
CA ALA A 146 -0.74 -12.99 -23.81
C ALA A 146 -0.35 -11.86 -24.79
N GLY A 147 0.72 -12.02 -25.58
CA GLY A 147 1.25 -10.97 -26.46
C GLY A 147 1.91 -9.82 -25.71
N ILE A 148 2.40 -10.05 -24.48
CA ILE A 148 3.08 -9.09 -23.62
C ILE A 148 4.59 -9.20 -23.88
N ALA A 149 5.20 -8.13 -24.36
CA ALA A 149 6.64 -8.07 -24.61
C ALA A 149 7.39 -7.64 -23.34
N LEU A 150 8.18 -8.55 -22.76
CA LEU A 150 9.08 -8.24 -21.66
C LEU A 150 10.35 -7.58 -22.18
N LEU A 151 10.89 -6.59 -21.40
CA LEU A 151 12.15 -5.88 -21.69
C LEU A 151 13.37 -6.72 -21.34
#